data_83a8b2a610f2f8c9c51f324d47cc1d60
#
_entry.id   83a8b2a610f2f8c9c51f324d47cc1d60
#
_cell.length_a   1.000
_cell.length_b   1.000
_cell.length_c   1.000
_cell.angle_alpha   90.00
_cell.angle_beta   90.00
_cell.angle_gamma   90.00
#
_symmetry.space_group_name_H-M   'P 1'
#
loop_
_entity.id
_entity.type
_entity.pdbx_description
1 polymer ?
#
loop_
_entity_poly.entity_id
_entity_poly.type
_entity_poly.pdbx_seq_one_letter_code
_entity_poly.pdbx_strand_id
1 'polypeptide(L)'
;MIDLHIHSTCSDGTFTPKQIVQKVIAKGLYGFSLTDHDTVDGIPEILAMDLPDDLKFIPGIEISCDALHREIHVLGYGINYKDQQLNQTLNMLRDKRFQRNLDMIELFQKDGYPITLEKLQNGDPHTVITRAHFARTLIAEGICSSMDQAFSK
;
A
#
# COMPACT_ATOMS: atom_id res chain seq x y z
N MET A 1 6.93 -12.31 -18.99
CA MET A 1 6.75 -12.42 -17.51
C MET A 1 5.53 -11.59 -17.13
N ILE A 2 4.80 -11.97 -16.09
CA ILE A 2 3.65 -11.24 -15.54
C ILE A 2 3.89 -11.03 -14.06
N ASP A 3 3.53 -9.86 -13.51
CA ASP A 3 3.61 -9.56 -12.07
C ASP A 3 2.23 -9.09 -11.59
N LEU A 4 1.60 -9.87 -10.73
CA LEU A 4 0.23 -9.63 -10.26
C LEU A 4 0.14 -9.12 -8.82
N HIS A 5 1.28 -8.77 -8.19
CA HIS A 5 1.29 -8.30 -6.81
C HIS A 5 2.28 -7.14 -6.65
N ILE A 6 1.81 -5.94 -6.96
CA ILE A 6 2.62 -4.72 -6.94
C ILE A 6 1.92 -3.65 -6.10
N HIS A 7 2.67 -2.95 -5.26
CA HIS A 7 2.21 -1.83 -4.47
C HIS A 7 2.84 -0.52 -4.93
N SER A 8 2.04 0.55 -4.91
CA SER A 8 2.47 1.91 -5.19
C SER A 8 2.57 2.76 -3.91
N THR A 9 2.92 4.03 -4.10
CA THR A 9 2.87 5.03 -3.02
C THR A 9 1.44 5.35 -2.53
N CYS A 10 0.39 4.85 -3.20
CA CYS A 10 -0.97 4.92 -2.68
C CYS A 10 -1.17 4.04 -1.44
N SER A 11 -0.30 3.03 -1.25
CA SER A 11 -0.20 2.27 -0.01
C SER A 11 1.26 2.21 0.46
N ASP A 12 1.90 1.07 0.46
CA ASP A 12 3.24 0.90 1.03
C ASP A 12 4.34 0.60 0.01
N GLY A 13 4.06 0.76 -1.26
CA GLY A 13 5.09 0.77 -2.29
C GLY A 13 5.97 2.02 -2.23
N THR A 14 7.12 1.97 -2.88
CA THR A 14 8.09 3.08 -2.92
C THR A 14 8.06 3.84 -4.24
N PHE A 15 7.30 3.36 -5.22
CA PHE A 15 7.17 3.98 -6.55
C PHE A 15 5.74 4.44 -6.78
N THR A 16 5.59 5.60 -7.42
CA THR A 16 4.27 6.06 -7.87
C THR A 16 3.70 5.11 -8.93
N PRO A 17 2.37 5.10 -9.16
CA PRO A 17 1.77 4.29 -10.23
C PRO A 17 2.45 4.50 -11.58
N LYS A 18 2.79 5.75 -11.92
CA LYS A 18 3.52 6.10 -13.13
C LYS A 18 4.91 5.46 -13.20
N GLN A 19 5.66 5.52 -12.11
CA GLN A 19 6.99 4.91 -12.03
C GLN A 19 6.92 3.38 -12.13
N ILE A 20 5.87 2.76 -11.58
CA ILE A 20 5.62 1.31 -11.72
C ILE A 20 5.44 0.96 -13.20
N VAL A 21 4.59 1.68 -13.94
CA VAL A 21 4.40 1.45 -15.37
C VAL A 21 5.73 1.55 -16.13
N GLN A 22 6.53 2.57 -15.85
CA GLN A 22 7.86 2.72 -16.48
C GLN A 22 8.77 1.52 -16.21
N LYS A 23 8.77 1.01 -14.97
CA LYS A 23 9.58 -0.16 -14.57
C LYS A 23 9.07 -1.45 -15.19
N VAL A 24 7.76 -1.63 -15.27
CA VAL A 24 7.10 -2.78 -15.91
C VAL A 24 7.49 -2.86 -17.39
N ILE A 25 7.41 -1.73 -18.09
CA ILE A 25 7.84 -1.61 -19.49
C ILE A 25 9.33 -1.91 -19.64
N ALA A 26 10.17 -1.27 -18.83
CA ALA A 26 11.62 -1.46 -18.87
C ALA A 26 12.06 -2.91 -18.58
N LYS A 27 11.28 -3.65 -17.79
CA LYS A 27 11.50 -5.08 -17.51
C LYS A 27 10.90 -6.01 -18.57
N GLY A 28 10.19 -5.51 -19.56
CA GLY A 28 9.55 -6.31 -20.61
C GLY A 28 8.46 -7.25 -20.07
N LEU A 29 7.67 -6.81 -19.09
CA LEU A 29 6.52 -7.59 -18.65
C LEU A 29 5.40 -7.54 -19.70
N TYR A 30 4.66 -8.64 -19.85
CA TYR A 30 3.47 -8.73 -20.70
C TYR A 30 2.18 -8.34 -19.97
N GLY A 31 2.23 -8.30 -18.62
CA GLY A 31 1.07 -7.92 -17.82
C GLY A 31 1.44 -7.66 -16.38
N PHE A 32 0.61 -6.87 -15.72
CA PHE A 32 0.77 -6.57 -14.30
C PHE A 32 -0.56 -6.18 -13.65
N SER A 33 -0.59 -6.23 -12.32
CA SER A 33 -1.68 -5.72 -11.52
C SER A 33 -1.13 -4.81 -10.43
N LEU A 34 -1.77 -3.66 -10.23
CA LEU A 34 -1.56 -2.84 -9.04
C LEU A 34 -2.55 -3.33 -7.98
N THR A 35 -2.02 -3.71 -6.82
CA THR A 35 -2.78 -4.33 -5.73
C THR A 35 -2.51 -3.63 -4.40
N ASP A 36 -2.65 -2.30 -4.38
CA ASP A 36 -2.44 -1.49 -3.19
C ASP A 36 -3.34 -1.92 -2.02
N HIS A 37 -2.86 -1.77 -0.79
CA HIS A 37 -3.60 -2.12 0.41
C HIS A 37 -4.81 -1.21 0.62
N ASP A 38 -6.00 -1.79 0.65
CA ASP A 38 -7.27 -1.15 1.00
C ASP A 38 -7.58 0.13 0.20
N THR A 39 -6.95 0.30 -0.97
CA THR A 39 -7.19 1.44 -1.87
C THR A 39 -7.13 1.04 -3.35
N VAL A 40 -7.87 1.79 -4.16
CA VAL A 40 -7.88 1.69 -5.63
C VAL A 40 -7.42 3.00 -6.28
N ASP A 41 -6.89 3.94 -5.49
CA ASP A 41 -6.62 5.32 -5.91
C ASP A 41 -5.53 5.41 -7.00
N GLY A 42 -4.61 4.43 -7.07
CA GLY A 42 -3.59 4.35 -8.12
C GLY A 42 -4.08 3.84 -9.49
N ILE A 43 -5.24 3.15 -9.51
CA ILE A 43 -5.76 2.52 -10.74
C ILE A 43 -6.15 3.54 -11.83
N PRO A 44 -6.88 4.64 -11.51
CA PRO A 44 -7.24 5.66 -12.51
C PRO A 44 -6.04 6.28 -13.19
N GLU A 45 -4.93 6.49 -12.47
CA GLU A 45 -3.70 7.06 -13.03
C GLU A 45 -3.14 6.12 -14.10
N ILE A 46 -3.04 4.81 -13.82
CA ILE A 46 -2.54 3.83 -14.78
C ILE A 46 -3.45 3.71 -16.01
N LEU A 47 -4.76 3.68 -15.81
CA LEU A 47 -5.73 3.58 -16.90
C LEU A 47 -5.77 4.82 -17.81
N ALA A 48 -5.29 5.97 -17.31
CA ALA A 48 -5.17 7.19 -18.10
C ALA A 48 -3.87 7.27 -18.91
N MET A 49 -2.96 6.29 -18.74
CA MET A 49 -1.70 6.25 -19.47
C MET A 49 -1.87 5.52 -20.80
N ASP A 50 -1.08 5.93 -21.79
CA ASP A 50 -0.93 5.21 -23.06
C ASP A 50 0.06 4.04 -22.84
N LEU A 51 -0.50 2.84 -22.63
CA LEU A 51 0.29 1.63 -22.41
C LEU A 51 0.60 0.97 -23.77
N PRO A 52 1.76 0.30 -23.91
CA PRO A 52 2.04 -0.52 -25.09
C PRO A 52 0.95 -1.57 -25.34
N ASP A 53 0.62 -1.83 -26.61
CA ASP A 53 -0.47 -2.75 -27.01
C ASP A 53 -0.30 -4.18 -26.46
N ASP A 54 0.93 -4.61 -26.27
CA ASP A 54 1.31 -5.93 -25.76
C ASP A 54 1.39 -5.99 -24.23
N LEU A 55 1.24 -4.86 -23.54
CA LEU A 55 1.21 -4.80 -22.07
C LEU A 55 -0.22 -4.78 -21.55
N LYS A 56 -0.58 -5.78 -20.74
CA LYS A 56 -1.91 -5.88 -20.13
C LYS A 56 -1.89 -5.40 -18.66
N PHE A 57 -2.73 -4.43 -18.35
CA PHE A 57 -2.99 -4.02 -16.96
C PHE A 57 -4.30 -4.62 -16.47
N ILE A 58 -4.25 -5.25 -15.29
CA ILE A 58 -5.42 -5.81 -14.61
C ILE A 58 -5.65 -5.00 -13.32
N PRO A 59 -6.74 -4.23 -13.21
CA PRO A 59 -7.09 -3.57 -11.94
C PRO A 59 -7.18 -4.58 -10.81
N GLY A 60 -6.44 -4.35 -9.74
CA GLY A 60 -6.39 -5.24 -8.59
C GLY A 60 -6.45 -4.48 -7.27
N ILE A 61 -6.49 -5.22 -6.19
CA ILE A 61 -6.48 -4.72 -4.82
C ILE A 61 -5.95 -5.79 -3.88
N GLU A 62 -5.32 -5.38 -2.78
CA GLU A 62 -5.07 -6.24 -1.64
C GLU A 62 -5.91 -5.76 -0.46
N ILE A 63 -6.87 -6.58 -0.03
CA ILE A 63 -7.78 -6.25 1.07
C ILE A 63 -7.26 -6.88 2.35
N SER A 64 -7.12 -6.06 3.39
CA SER A 64 -6.79 -6.52 4.74
C SER A 64 -8.03 -7.06 5.42
N CYS A 65 -7.99 -8.33 5.79
CA CYS A 65 -9.06 -9.03 6.46
C CYS A 65 -8.60 -9.49 7.85
N ASP A 66 -9.49 -9.46 8.83
CA ASP A 66 -9.28 -10.09 10.13
C ASP A 66 -10.03 -11.43 10.15
N ALA A 67 -9.28 -12.50 10.30
CA ALA A 67 -9.84 -13.85 10.40
C ALA A 67 -9.13 -14.63 11.51
N LEU A 68 -9.91 -15.17 12.46
CA LEU A 68 -9.39 -15.98 13.55
C LEU A 68 -8.30 -15.28 14.37
N HIS A 69 -8.45 -13.98 14.62
CA HIS A 69 -7.48 -13.11 15.33
C HIS A 69 -6.13 -12.99 14.60
N ARG A 70 -6.13 -13.16 13.29
CA ARG A 70 -4.96 -12.95 12.43
C ARG A 70 -5.32 -12.03 11.28
N GLU A 71 -4.43 -11.12 10.96
CA GLU A 71 -4.52 -10.32 9.74
C GLU A 71 -4.18 -11.21 8.53
N ILE A 72 -5.11 -11.32 7.60
CA ILE A 72 -4.96 -12.06 6.34
C ILE A 72 -5.16 -11.06 5.22
N HIS A 73 -4.31 -11.12 4.21
CA HIS A 73 -4.44 -10.29 3.02
C HIS A 73 -5.01 -11.11 1.86
N VAL A 74 -6.03 -10.55 1.21
CA VAL A 74 -6.73 -11.21 0.09
C VAL A 74 -6.54 -10.36 -1.17
N LEU A 75 -5.95 -10.96 -2.20
CA LEU A 75 -5.76 -10.31 -3.50
C LEU A 75 -7.03 -10.47 -4.35
N GLY A 76 -7.53 -9.35 -4.87
CA GLY A 76 -8.62 -9.31 -5.84
C GLY A 76 -8.13 -8.81 -7.20
N TYR A 77 -8.59 -9.42 -8.28
CA TYR A 77 -8.21 -9.05 -9.64
C TYR A 77 -9.42 -8.81 -10.53
N GLY A 78 -9.29 -7.96 -11.55
CA GLY A 78 -10.38 -7.62 -12.46
C GLY A 78 -11.53 -6.89 -11.76
N ILE A 79 -11.22 -6.15 -10.71
CA ILE A 79 -12.19 -5.44 -9.89
C ILE A 79 -12.81 -4.26 -10.64
N ASN A 80 -14.07 -3.97 -10.34
CA ASN A 80 -14.68 -2.70 -10.73
C ASN A 80 -14.30 -1.60 -9.72
N TYR A 81 -13.17 -0.94 -9.94
CA TYR A 81 -12.67 0.11 -9.04
C TYR A 81 -13.62 1.32 -8.87
N LYS A 82 -14.63 1.46 -9.73
CA LYS A 82 -15.68 2.50 -9.63
C LYS A 82 -16.91 2.03 -8.86
N ASP A 83 -16.95 0.77 -8.44
CA ASP A 83 -18.10 0.25 -7.70
C ASP A 83 -18.29 0.99 -6.38
N GLN A 84 -19.50 1.49 -6.16
CA GLN A 84 -19.81 2.32 -5.00
C GLN A 84 -19.73 1.53 -3.69
N GLN A 85 -20.18 0.28 -3.68
CA GLN A 85 -20.19 -0.55 -2.48
C GLN A 85 -18.74 -0.93 -2.10
N LEU A 86 -17.90 -1.27 -3.09
CA LEU A 86 -16.48 -1.50 -2.88
C LEU A 86 -15.84 -0.25 -2.24
N ASN A 87 -16.01 0.92 -2.86
CA ASN A 87 -15.39 2.16 -2.37
C ASN A 87 -15.88 2.54 -0.96
N GLN A 88 -17.16 2.33 -0.63
CA GLN A 88 -17.67 2.53 0.74
C GLN A 88 -17.00 1.59 1.73
N THR A 89 -16.83 0.31 1.37
CA THR A 89 -16.14 -0.68 2.20
C THR A 89 -14.68 -0.31 2.42
N LEU A 90 -13.97 0.10 1.36
CA LEU A 90 -12.57 0.55 1.46
C LEU A 90 -12.43 1.79 2.36
N ASN A 91 -13.35 2.74 2.29
CA ASN A 91 -13.35 3.90 3.18
C ASN A 91 -13.47 3.45 4.65
N MET A 92 -14.40 2.54 4.97
CA MET A 92 -14.53 2.01 6.33
C MET A 92 -13.28 1.27 6.81
N LEU A 93 -12.62 0.52 5.92
CA LEU A 93 -11.36 -0.17 6.26
C LEU A 93 -10.23 0.83 6.51
N ARG A 94 -10.12 1.87 5.69
CA ARG A 94 -9.14 2.95 5.86
C ARG A 94 -9.35 3.71 7.18
N ASP A 95 -10.60 4.02 7.55
CA ASP A 95 -10.91 4.68 8.82
C ASP A 95 -10.48 3.83 10.03
N LYS A 96 -10.80 2.52 10.01
CA LYS A 96 -10.37 1.59 11.06
C LYS A 96 -8.84 1.48 11.13
N ARG A 97 -8.17 1.41 9.97
CA ARG A 97 -6.71 1.38 9.89
C ARG A 97 -6.09 2.67 10.43
N PHE A 98 -6.68 3.81 10.08
CA PHE A 98 -6.21 5.11 10.56
C PHE A 98 -6.28 5.19 12.09
N GLN A 99 -7.40 4.78 12.69
CA GLN A 99 -7.53 4.74 14.15
C GLN A 99 -6.48 3.82 14.79
N ARG A 100 -6.32 2.59 14.27
CA ARG A 100 -5.28 1.66 14.73
C ARG A 100 -3.88 2.28 14.66
N ASN A 101 -3.59 3.01 13.58
CA ASN A 101 -2.29 3.66 13.41
C ASN A 101 -2.07 4.77 14.43
N LEU A 102 -3.09 5.54 14.80
CA LEU A 102 -2.99 6.53 15.88
C LEU A 102 -2.69 5.86 17.22
N ASP A 103 -3.37 4.76 17.53
CA ASP A 103 -3.14 3.99 18.76
C ASP A 103 -1.70 3.44 18.80
N MET A 104 -1.18 2.94 17.66
CA MET A 104 0.21 2.48 17.54
C MET A 104 1.20 3.64 17.72
N ILE A 105 0.96 4.81 17.11
CA ILE A 105 1.81 5.99 17.30
C ILE A 105 1.90 6.35 18.79
N GLU A 106 0.76 6.37 19.48
CA GLU A 106 0.73 6.66 20.91
C GLU A 106 1.58 5.66 21.73
N LEU A 107 1.48 4.36 21.42
CA LEU A 107 2.31 3.34 22.05
C LEU A 107 3.80 3.56 21.82
N PHE A 108 4.21 3.80 20.56
CA PHE A 108 5.61 4.08 20.23
C PHE A 108 6.11 5.33 20.96
N GLN A 109 5.31 6.40 21.05
CA GLN A 109 5.69 7.63 21.74
C GLN A 109 5.81 7.42 23.27
N LYS A 110 4.96 6.60 23.90
CA LYS A 110 5.09 6.22 25.31
C LYS A 110 6.41 5.48 25.58
N ASP A 111 6.87 4.68 24.64
CA ASP A 111 8.14 3.97 24.72
C ASP A 111 9.36 4.85 24.33
N GLY A 112 9.12 6.15 24.06
CA GLY A 112 10.17 7.13 23.76
C GLY A 112 10.61 7.16 22.30
N TYR A 113 9.91 6.47 21.39
CA TYR A 113 10.23 6.50 19.97
C TYR A 113 9.57 7.70 19.26
N PRO A 114 10.32 8.47 18.44
CA PRO A 114 9.81 9.71 17.83
C PRO A 114 8.98 9.45 16.56
N ILE A 115 8.00 8.57 16.64
CA ILE A 115 7.10 8.24 15.54
C ILE A 115 5.94 9.24 15.52
N THR A 116 5.67 9.83 14.35
CA THR A 116 4.55 10.74 14.12
C THR A 116 3.81 10.38 12.85
N LEU A 117 2.55 10.81 12.75
CA LEU A 117 1.74 10.60 11.55
C LEU A 117 2.42 11.19 10.30
N GLU A 118 2.98 12.39 10.41
CA GLU A 118 3.69 13.07 9.32
C GLU A 118 4.88 12.27 8.80
N LYS A 119 5.68 11.68 9.71
CA LYS A 119 6.81 10.82 9.33
C LYS A 119 6.34 9.56 8.59
N LEU A 120 5.23 8.97 9.05
CA LEU A 120 4.66 7.78 8.41
C LEU A 120 4.08 8.08 7.04
N GLN A 121 3.46 9.25 6.86
CA GLN A 121 2.90 9.69 5.58
C GLN A 121 3.97 10.03 4.54
N ASN A 122 5.17 10.38 4.98
CA ASN A 122 6.32 10.68 4.10
C ASN A 122 5.97 11.66 2.96
N GLY A 123 5.16 12.69 3.27
CA GLY A 123 4.77 13.74 2.32
C GLY A 123 3.50 13.47 1.52
N ASP A 124 2.89 12.30 1.62
CA ASP A 124 1.59 12.00 1.01
C ASP A 124 0.52 11.72 2.08
N PRO A 125 -0.37 12.70 2.39
CA PRO A 125 -1.41 12.51 3.39
C PRO A 125 -2.50 11.51 2.97
N HIS A 126 -2.57 11.12 1.71
CA HIS A 126 -3.56 10.18 1.18
C HIS A 126 -3.09 8.73 1.16
N THR A 127 -1.78 8.50 1.40
CA THR A 127 -1.24 7.13 1.43
C THR A 127 -1.90 6.28 2.52
N VAL A 128 -2.18 5.02 2.19
CA VAL A 128 -2.67 4.04 3.19
C VAL A 128 -1.48 3.55 4.00
N ILE A 129 -1.36 4.05 5.24
CA ILE A 129 -0.27 3.68 6.15
C ILE A 129 -0.42 2.22 6.59
N THR A 130 0.60 1.42 6.34
CA THR A 130 0.72 0.02 6.74
C THR A 130 1.85 -0.16 7.77
N ARG A 131 2.01 -1.36 8.30
CA ARG A 131 3.13 -1.71 9.19
C ARG A 131 4.51 -1.49 8.55
N ALA A 132 4.60 -1.57 7.23
CA ALA A 132 5.84 -1.29 6.50
C ALA A 132 6.28 0.18 6.64
N HIS A 133 5.35 1.13 6.76
CA HIS A 133 5.69 2.54 7.02
C HIS A 133 6.32 2.71 8.40
N PHE A 134 5.75 2.08 9.45
CA PHE A 134 6.35 2.08 10.78
C PHE A 134 7.75 1.50 10.76
N ALA A 135 7.94 0.34 10.12
CA ALA A 135 9.24 -0.31 10.02
C ALA A 135 10.28 0.59 9.31
N ARG A 136 9.91 1.20 8.18
CA ARG A 136 10.81 2.13 7.47
C ARG A 136 11.13 3.37 8.30
N THR A 137 10.16 3.93 9.02
CA THR A 137 10.38 5.07 9.90
C THR A 137 11.32 4.70 11.05
N LEU A 138 11.16 3.55 11.69
CA LEU A 138 12.07 3.06 12.72
C LEU A 138 13.52 2.89 12.20
N ILE A 139 13.68 2.45 10.96
CA ILE A 139 15.00 2.37 10.32
C ILE A 139 15.57 3.76 10.04
N ALA A 140 14.77 4.67 9.50
CA ALA A 140 15.18 6.04 9.20
C ALA A 140 15.59 6.82 10.46
N GLU A 141 14.95 6.54 11.59
CA GLU A 141 15.30 7.13 12.92
C GLU A 141 16.50 6.40 13.58
N GLY A 142 17.09 5.40 12.93
CA GLY A 142 18.22 4.64 13.48
C GLY A 142 17.87 3.70 14.65
N ILE A 143 16.59 3.43 14.88
CA ILE A 143 16.09 2.57 15.97
C ILE A 143 16.23 1.08 15.60
N CYS A 144 16.07 0.76 14.33
CA CYS A 144 16.24 -0.58 13.76
C CYS A 144 17.21 -0.54 12.58
N SER A 145 17.93 -1.64 12.35
CA SER A 145 18.88 -1.78 11.26
C SER A 145 18.31 -2.48 10.00
N SER A 146 17.16 -3.15 10.15
CA SER A 146 16.52 -3.89 9.05
C SER A 146 15.01 -3.98 9.24
N MET A 147 14.30 -4.33 8.16
CA MET A 147 12.86 -4.60 8.18
C MET A 147 12.53 -5.75 9.14
N ASP A 148 13.30 -6.85 9.08
CA ASP A 148 13.08 -8.02 9.94
C ASP A 148 13.16 -7.64 11.42
N GLN A 149 14.14 -6.82 11.81
CA GLN A 149 14.26 -6.31 13.17
C GLN A 149 13.07 -5.43 13.56
N ALA A 150 12.60 -4.58 12.67
CA ALA A 150 11.47 -3.71 12.93
C ALA A 150 10.15 -4.48 13.07
N PHE A 151 9.94 -5.56 12.32
CA PHE A 151 8.75 -6.41 12.44
C PHE A 151 8.78 -7.35 13.65
N SER A 152 9.92 -7.56 14.29
CA SER A 152 10.06 -8.39 15.49
C SER A 152 9.88 -7.62 16.80
N LYS A 153 9.78 -6.29 16.73
CA LYS A 153 9.47 -5.40 17.88
C LYS A 153 7.99 -5.25 18.10
#